data_e114eac720af4c0e9dfd8681104bbd39
#
_entry.id   e114eac720af4c0e9dfd8681104bbd39
#
_cell.length_a   1.000
_cell.length_b   1.000
_cell.length_c   1.000
_cell.angle_alpha   90.00
_cell.angle_beta   90.00
_cell.angle_gamma   90.00
#
_symmetry.space_group_name_H-M   'P 1'
#
loop_
_entity.id
_entity.type
_entity.pdbx_description
1 polymer ?
#
loop_
_entity_poly.entity_id
_entity_poly.type
_entity_poly.pdbx_seq_one_letter_code
_entity_poly.pdbx_strand_id
1 'polypeptide(L)'
;MNEPVTRSLLVAVLLLLCSLASAEYTPTKSRLPEPRREFRAAWISTVHNIDWPSKTTLTPSQQRAELVGLLDTAADTGLNAVILQVRTECDAFYKSDIEPWSFFLTGYMGKAPSDGYDPLEFAVNEAHKRGIELHAWFNPFRASATERSNKSLRHISKTHPSLMLSAGSMKWGNPASETIRKRAIDVMVDVTKRYNVDAVHIDDYFYPYPKTVNGRPTEQFNDSASYSAYRAKGGKLEIRDWRRNNINAFVSDLYASVKSTKPWVEVGISPFGIWRPGYPNSTKAGLDAYDHIFADSRKWLQQGWLDYFSPQLYWRIDPPDQSFTSLNKWWAEQNLQQRHLFPGIASNRIMSSEDKGRPATESIRQINVTRKNASRMGPGHIHWSIKAIKDDRDGLRGKLRSAYTETAIPPATPWNGSGQPSPVYVAPIEEGNGLALSFKPASDARWRLIQVKDGNRWTTLRLMPASESIYKMPKRPDEVAIRHVSVTGVLSVPTILKRQ
;
A
#
# COMPACT_ATOMS: atom_id res chain seq x y z
N MET A 1 33.23 -47.65 47.46
CA MET A 1 31.91 -47.06 47.14
C MET A 1 31.87 -45.67 47.81
N ASN A 2 32.19 -44.63 47.11
CA ASN A 2 31.89 -43.25 47.42
C ASN A 2 32.45 -42.33 46.33
N GLU A 3 31.72 -42.21 45.24
CA GLU A 3 31.75 -41.09 44.31
C GLU A 3 30.49 -41.16 43.45
N PRO A 4 29.53 -40.28 43.72
CA PRO A 4 29.14 -39.30 42.72
C PRO A 4 28.55 -37.97 43.25
N VAL A 5 28.68 -37.63 44.54
CA VAL A 5 28.02 -36.41 45.09
C VAL A 5 28.83 -35.13 44.83
N THR A 6 30.13 -35.22 44.64
CA THR A 6 31.02 -34.06 44.44
C THR A 6 30.96 -33.47 43.03
N ARG A 7 30.60 -34.21 41.99
CA ARG A 7 30.46 -33.68 40.61
C ARG A 7 29.21 -32.87 40.40
N SER A 8 28.10 -33.23 41.07
CA SER A 8 26.83 -32.46 40.95
C SER A 8 26.85 -31.11 41.65
N LEU A 9 27.59 -30.97 42.72
CA LEU A 9 27.77 -29.68 43.44
C LEU A 9 28.66 -28.70 42.65
N LEU A 10 29.71 -29.18 41.96
CA LEU A 10 30.58 -28.32 41.14
C LEU A 10 29.86 -27.77 39.92
N VAL A 11 28.98 -28.55 39.26
CA VAL A 11 28.19 -28.09 38.13
C VAL A 11 27.11 -27.10 38.57
N ALA A 12 26.48 -27.30 39.73
CA ALA A 12 25.51 -26.36 40.28
C ALA A 12 26.16 -25.04 40.72
N VAL A 13 27.37 -25.06 41.26
CA VAL A 13 28.14 -23.85 41.64
C VAL A 13 28.67 -23.13 40.39
N LEU A 14 29.08 -23.83 39.32
CA LEU A 14 29.45 -23.17 38.07
C LEU A 14 28.22 -22.55 37.37
N LEU A 15 27.03 -23.16 37.44
CA LEU A 15 25.79 -22.57 36.92
C LEU A 15 25.28 -21.36 37.73
N LEU A 16 25.57 -21.31 39.04
CA LEU A 16 25.27 -20.13 39.86
C LEU A 16 26.31 -19.00 39.70
N LEU A 17 27.56 -19.31 39.36
CA LEU A 17 28.60 -18.28 39.13
C LEU A 17 28.50 -17.62 37.75
N CYS A 18 27.80 -18.25 36.76
CA CYS A 18 27.46 -17.61 35.49
C CYS A 18 26.31 -16.62 35.59
N SER A 19 25.64 -16.44 36.74
CA SER A 19 24.48 -15.57 36.93
C SER A 19 24.77 -14.21 37.59
N LEU A 20 26.05 -13.88 37.85
CA LEU A 20 26.46 -12.60 38.42
C LEU A 20 27.19 -11.65 37.43
N ALA A 21 27.08 -11.89 36.12
CA ALA A 21 27.32 -10.82 35.18
C ALA A 21 26.17 -9.81 35.36
N SER A 22 26.45 -8.67 36.00
CA SER A 22 25.49 -7.56 36.11
C SER A 22 25.00 -7.27 34.68
N ALA A 23 23.69 -7.42 34.45
CA ALA A 23 23.14 -7.12 33.14
C ALA A 23 23.50 -5.67 32.81
N GLU A 24 24.32 -5.44 31.77
CA GLU A 24 24.75 -4.08 31.36
C GLU A 24 23.54 -3.19 31.03
N TYR A 25 22.40 -3.81 30.73
CA TYR A 25 21.14 -3.11 30.44
C TYR A 25 20.08 -3.43 31.51
N THR A 26 19.54 -2.40 32.15
CA THR A 26 18.48 -2.53 33.17
C THR A 26 17.23 -1.76 32.77
N PRO A 27 16.01 -2.23 33.16
CA PRO A 27 14.78 -1.49 32.94
C PRO A 27 14.81 -0.09 33.55
N THR A 28 14.29 0.89 32.80
CA THR A 28 14.22 2.30 33.26
C THR A 28 12.90 2.96 32.82
N LYS A 29 12.59 4.11 33.43
CA LYS A 29 11.44 4.97 33.11
C LYS A 29 11.91 6.28 32.50
N SER A 30 12.53 6.25 31.35
CA SER A 30 12.91 7.45 30.61
C SER A 30 11.74 8.04 29.82
N ARG A 31 11.75 9.36 29.61
CA ARG A 31 10.81 10.01 28.71
C ARG A 31 11.14 9.65 27.27
N LEU A 32 10.25 8.93 26.62
CA LEU A 32 10.36 8.50 25.22
C LEU A 32 9.51 9.40 24.33
N PRO A 33 10.05 10.01 23.27
CA PRO A 33 9.24 10.74 22.29
C PRO A 33 8.41 9.76 21.46
N GLU A 34 7.24 10.24 21.01
CA GLU A 34 6.44 9.48 20.06
C GLU A 34 7.18 9.36 18.72
N PRO A 35 7.11 8.19 18.05
CA PRO A 35 7.73 8.01 16.75
C PRO A 35 7.01 8.89 15.71
N ARG A 36 7.78 9.35 14.73
CA ARG A 36 7.19 10.06 13.59
C ARG A 36 6.20 9.16 12.85
N ARG A 37 5.01 9.68 12.58
CA ARG A 37 4.01 9.03 11.73
C ARG A 37 3.88 9.78 10.42
N GLU A 38 4.13 9.06 9.32
CA GLU A 38 3.99 9.57 7.95
C GLU A 38 3.91 8.38 7.00
N PHE A 39 2.87 8.30 6.18
CA PHE A 39 2.79 7.28 5.13
C PHE A 39 3.68 7.69 3.95
N ARG A 40 4.65 6.85 3.62
CA ARG A 40 5.64 7.08 2.56
C ARG A 40 5.63 5.88 1.64
N ALA A 41 4.96 5.98 0.51
CA ALA A 41 4.74 4.83 -0.36
C ALA A 41 5.12 5.09 -1.82
N ALA A 42 5.21 3.99 -2.58
CA ALA A 42 5.28 4.03 -4.04
C ALA A 42 4.44 2.91 -4.65
N TRP A 43 3.82 3.17 -5.80
CA TRP A 43 3.19 2.15 -6.62
C TRP A 43 4.23 1.33 -7.37
N ILE A 44 3.96 0.01 -7.47
CA ILE A 44 4.67 -0.94 -8.33
C ILE A 44 3.64 -1.48 -9.33
N SER A 45 3.68 -0.98 -10.56
CA SER A 45 2.75 -1.36 -11.62
C SER A 45 3.24 -2.58 -12.39
N THR A 46 2.35 -3.54 -12.59
CA THR A 46 2.66 -4.77 -13.33
C THR A 46 2.05 -4.80 -14.73
N VAL A 47 0.99 -4.03 -14.97
CA VAL A 47 0.40 -3.90 -16.30
C VAL A 47 1.44 -3.36 -17.29
N HIS A 48 1.49 -3.95 -18.48
CA HIS A 48 2.49 -3.62 -19.51
C HIS A 48 3.95 -3.72 -19.03
N ASN A 49 4.21 -4.42 -17.92
CA ASN A 49 5.54 -4.55 -17.33
C ASN A 49 6.22 -3.20 -17.05
N ILE A 50 5.42 -2.21 -16.57
CA ILE A 50 5.90 -0.84 -16.33
C ILE A 50 7.01 -0.82 -15.28
N ASP A 51 6.77 -1.44 -14.11
CA ASP A 51 7.74 -1.49 -13.03
C ASP A 51 8.26 -2.90 -12.76
N TRP A 52 7.35 -3.91 -12.70
CA TRP A 52 7.68 -5.31 -12.37
C TRP A 52 6.62 -6.30 -12.88
N PRO A 53 7.05 -7.53 -13.31
CA PRO A 53 8.41 -7.85 -13.74
C PRO A 53 8.78 -7.03 -14.99
N SER A 54 10.04 -6.74 -15.22
CA SER A 54 10.46 -5.86 -16.34
C SER A 54 10.17 -6.46 -17.73
N LYS A 55 10.02 -7.78 -17.79
CA LYS A 55 9.70 -8.54 -19.01
C LYS A 55 8.92 -9.81 -18.67
N THR A 56 8.06 -10.23 -19.57
CA THR A 56 7.30 -11.49 -19.45
C THR A 56 8.15 -12.75 -19.60
N THR A 57 9.38 -12.62 -20.07
CA THR A 57 10.32 -13.73 -20.34
C THR A 57 11.26 -14.04 -19.19
N LEU A 58 11.17 -13.31 -18.08
CA LEU A 58 12.02 -13.52 -16.91
C LEU A 58 11.72 -14.87 -16.24
N THR A 59 12.78 -15.56 -15.81
CA THR A 59 12.65 -16.72 -14.94
C THR A 59 12.10 -16.31 -13.56
N PRO A 60 11.48 -17.23 -12.81
CA PRO A 60 11.00 -16.93 -11.45
C PRO A 60 12.10 -16.38 -10.52
N SER A 61 13.34 -16.86 -10.65
CA SER A 61 14.47 -16.34 -9.87
C SER A 61 14.79 -14.89 -10.23
N GLN A 62 14.76 -14.52 -11.52
CA GLN A 62 14.97 -13.14 -11.96
C GLN A 62 13.84 -12.23 -11.51
N GLN A 63 12.58 -12.69 -11.58
CA GLN A 63 11.44 -11.95 -11.08
C GLN A 63 11.57 -11.63 -9.58
N ARG A 64 11.95 -12.64 -8.77
CA ARG A 64 12.22 -12.45 -7.34
C ARG A 64 13.35 -11.44 -7.09
N ALA A 65 14.46 -11.57 -7.81
CA ALA A 65 15.60 -10.67 -7.68
C ALA A 65 15.23 -9.20 -8.02
N GLU A 66 14.46 -8.98 -9.09
CA GLU A 66 13.98 -7.65 -9.44
C GLU A 66 13.07 -7.07 -8.36
N LEU A 67 12.14 -7.85 -7.82
CA LEU A 67 11.21 -7.39 -6.77
C LEU A 67 11.97 -7.05 -5.48
N VAL A 68 12.92 -7.89 -5.08
CA VAL A 68 13.82 -7.61 -3.94
C VAL A 68 14.55 -6.28 -4.15
N GLY A 69 15.12 -6.04 -5.35
CA GLY A 69 15.79 -4.77 -5.65
C GLY A 69 14.87 -3.53 -5.61
N LEU A 70 13.57 -3.69 -5.93
CA LEU A 70 12.59 -2.60 -5.76
C LEU A 70 12.28 -2.36 -4.27
N LEU A 71 12.12 -3.42 -3.48
CA LEU A 71 11.87 -3.32 -2.04
C LEU A 71 13.09 -2.77 -1.29
N ASP A 72 14.30 -3.14 -1.69
CA ASP A 72 15.54 -2.55 -1.16
C ASP A 72 15.62 -1.05 -1.49
N THR A 73 15.27 -0.66 -2.72
CA THR A 73 15.18 0.76 -3.11
C THR A 73 14.17 1.51 -2.23
N ALA A 74 13.01 0.91 -1.94
CA ALA A 74 12.01 1.50 -1.05
C ALA A 74 12.54 1.68 0.38
N ALA A 75 13.13 0.64 0.96
CA ALA A 75 13.71 0.68 2.31
C ALA A 75 14.83 1.72 2.41
N ASP A 76 15.76 1.71 1.47
CA ASP A 76 16.93 2.61 1.43
C ASP A 76 16.56 4.08 1.27
N THR A 77 15.41 4.37 0.66
CA THR A 77 14.90 5.75 0.53
C THR A 77 13.99 6.18 1.67
N GLY A 78 13.71 5.30 2.64
CA GLY A 78 12.87 5.59 3.79
C GLY A 78 11.37 5.51 3.53
N LEU A 79 10.95 4.77 2.48
CA LEU A 79 9.55 4.39 2.28
C LEU A 79 9.16 3.30 3.28
N ASN A 80 7.91 3.30 3.73
CA ASN A 80 7.36 2.34 4.67
C ASN A 80 6.14 1.57 4.14
N ALA A 81 5.78 1.77 2.88
CA ALA A 81 4.78 0.99 2.19
C ALA A 81 5.07 0.89 0.68
N VAL A 82 4.59 -0.19 0.05
CA VAL A 82 4.52 -0.34 -1.40
C VAL A 82 3.13 -0.82 -1.80
N ILE A 83 2.66 -0.34 -2.96
CA ILE A 83 1.34 -0.68 -3.50
C ILE A 83 1.57 -1.47 -4.78
N LEU A 84 1.53 -2.81 -4.67
CA LEU A 84 1.84 -3.74 -5.75
C LEU A 84 0.58 -4.12 -6.54
N GLN A 85 0.58 -3.89 -7.85
CA GLN A 85 -0.51 -4.29 -8.71
C GLN A 85 -0.51 -5.81 -8.89
N VAL A 86 -1.57 -6.47 -8.38
CA VAL A 86 -1.72 -7.93 -8.39
C VAL A 86 -2.85 -8.43 -9.29
N ARG A 87 -3.67 -7.51 -9.82
CA ARG A 87 -4.75 -7.77 -10.76
C ARG A 87 -4.80 -6.68 -11.83
N THR A 88 -4.43 -7.03 -13.05
CA THR A 88 -4.29 -6.07 -14.16
C THR A 88 -5.46 -6.09 -15.13
N GLU A 89 -5.92 -7.28 -15.53
CA GLU A 89 -6.90 -7.51 -16.58
C GLU A 89 -7.84 -8.68 -16.24
N CYS A 90 -8.49 -8.67 -15.08
CA CYS A 90 -9.25 -9.81 -14.54
C CYS A 90 -8.40 -11.09 -14.49
N ASP A 91 -7.19 -10.96 -14.05
CA ASP A 91 -6.12 -11.95 -13.95
C ASP A 91 -5.41 -11.83 -12.60
N ALA A 92 -4.45 -12.69 -12.29
CA ALA A 92 -3.82 -12.73 -10.99
C ALA A 92 -2.29 -12.86 -11.07
N PHE A 93 -1.58 -12.13 -10.19
CA PHE A 93 -0.16 -12.31 -9.87
C PHE A 93 0.04 -13.17 -8.61
N TYR A 94 -0.89 -14.09 -8.34
CA TYR A 94 -0.90 -15.01 -7.21
C TYR A 94 -1.71 -16.26 -7.55
N LYS A 95 -1.59 -17.31 -6.76
CA LYS A 95 -2.43 -18.51 -6.92
C LYS A 95 -3.88 -18.15 -6.69
N SER A 96 -4.73 -18.27 -7.72
CA SER A 96 -6.15 -17.96 -7.65
C SER A 96 -7.00 -19.06 -8.26
N ASP A 97 -8.04 -19.47 -7.51
CA ASP A 97 -9.07 -20.37 -8.02
C ASP A 97 -10.13 -19.62 -8.83
N ILE A 98 -10.18 -18.28 -8.67
CA ILE A 98 -11.18 -17.42 -9.30
C ILE A 98 -10.70 -16.94 -10.67
N GLU A 99 -9.46 -16.45 -10.79
CA GLU A 99 -8.93 -15.82 -12.01
C GLU A 99 -7.67 -16.52 -12.53
N PRO A 100 -7.40 -16.46 -13.84
CA PRO A 100 -6.19 -17.06 -14.41
C PRO A 100 -4.94 -16.25 -14.04
N TRP A 101 -3.76 -16.89 -14.10
CA TRP A 101 -2.48 -16.22 -14.03
C TRP A 101 -2.36 -15.11 -15.07
N SER A 102 -1.74 -13.99 -14.69
CA SER A 102 -1.57 -12.84 -15.56
C SER A 102 -0.63 -13.12 -16.74
N PHE A 103 -1.00 -12.55 -17.91
CA PHE A 103 -0.12 -12.52 -19.08
C PHE A 103 1.21 -11.82 -18.77
N PHE A 104 1.18 -10.72 -18.01
CA PHE A 104 2.35 -9.90 -17.73
C PHE A 104 3.39 -10.61 -16.83
N LEU A 105 3.00 -11.74 -16.24
CA LEU A 105 3.90 -12.53 -15.40
C LEU A 105 4.76 -13.51 -16.23
N THR A 106 4.16 -14.19 -17.22
CA THR A 106 4.82 -15.32 -17.92
C THR A 106 4.72 -15.24 -19.46
N GLY A 107 4.07 -14.20 -20.01
CA GLY A 107 3.79 -14.07 -21.45
C GLY A 107 2.61 -14.91 -21.94
N TYR A 108 2.00 -15.73 -21.07
CA TYR A 108 0.83 -16.55 -21.39
C TYR A 108 -0.18 -16.49 -20.26
N MET A 109 -1.37 -15.96 -20.55
CA MET A 109 -2.45 -15.91 -19.56
C MET A 109 -2.89 -17.32 -19.13
N GLY A 110 -2.90 -17.58 -17.84
CA GLY A 110 -3.23 -18.88 -17.27
C GLY A 110 -2.02 -19.78 -16.99
N LYS A 111 -0.82 -19.41 -17.44
CA LYS A 111 0.41 -20.16 -17.15
C LYS A 111 1.02 -19.68 -15.83
N ALA A 112 1.17 -20.62 -14.88
CA ALA A 112 1.85 -20.40 -13.61
C ALA A 112 3.37 -20.18 -13.80
N PRO A 113 4.07 -19.55 -12.85
CA PRO A 113 5.53 -19.58 -12.76
C PRO A 113 6.06 -21.02 -12.73
N SER A 114 7.20 -21.26 -13.39
CA SER A 114 7.69 -22.63 -13.63
C SER A 114 8.14 -23.39 -12.38
N ASP A 115 8.51 -22.69 -11.30
CA ASP A 115 8.88 -23.28 -10.00
C ASP A 115 7.71 -23.28 -8.99
N GLY A 116 6.52 -22.85 -9.43
CA GLY A 116 5.31 -22.85 -8.62
C GLY A 116 5.28 -21.82 -7.48
N TYR A 117 6.21 -20.83 -7.45
CA TYR A 117 6.16 -19.80 -6.41
C TYR A 117 4.92 -18.90 -6.56
N ASP A 118 4.49 -18.34 -5.45
CA ASP A 118 3.42 -17.34 -5.41
C ASP A 118 4.02 -15.94 -5.31
N PRO A 119 3.92 -15.11 -6.37
CA PRO A 119 4.49 -13.76 -6.38
C PRO A 119 3.98 -12.84 -5.26
N LEU A 120 2.69 -12.92 -4.89
CA LEU A 120 2.12 -12.08 -3.83
C LEU A 120 2.61 -12.50 -2.45
N GLU A 121 2.61 -13.81 -2.16
CA GLU A 121 3.14 -14.33 -0.89
C GLU A 121 4.61 -13.95 -0.71
N PHE A 122 5.41 -14.10 -1.76
CA PHE A 122 6.81 -13.69 -1.77
C PHE A 122 6.95 -12.20 -1.52
N ALA A 123 6.16 -11.36 -2.21
CA ALA A 123 6.19 -9.91 -2.07
C ALA A 123 5.86 -9.45 -0.64
N VAL A 124 4.80 -10.02 -0.03
CA VAL A 124 4.40 -9.74 1.35
C VAL A 124 5.53 -10.05 2.32
N ASN A 125 6.10 -11.26 2.20
CA ASN A 125 7.17 -11.71 3.10
C ASN A 125 8.42 -10.83 2.98
N GLU A 126 8.84 -10.49 1.76
CA GLU A 126 10.03 -9.65 1.54
C GLU A 126 9.82 -8.18 1.94
N ALA A 127 8.60 -7.63 1.76
CA ALA A 127 8.26 -6.29 2.23
C ALA A 127 8.29 -6.23 3.77
N HIS A 128 7.63 -7.18 4.44
CA HIS A 128 7.56 -7.23 5.89
C HIS A 128 8.93 -7.42 6.55
N LYS A 129 9.84 -8.26 6.00
CA LYS A 129 11.23 -8.36 6.48
C LYS A 129 11.95 -7.02 6.53
N ARG A 130 11.54 -6.07 5.68
CA ARG A 130 12.11 -4.71 5.62
C ARG A 130 11.36 -3.68 6.45
N GLY A 131 10.29 -4.08 7.16
CA GLY A 131 9.42 -3.16 7.89
C GLY A 131 8.55 -2.30 6.95
N ILE A 132 8.23 -2.80 5.76
CA ILE A 132 7.45 -2.14 4.73
C ILE A 132 6.08 -2.83 4.63
N GLU A 133 4.99 -2.05 4.66
CA GLU A 133 3.64 -2.54 4.38
C GLU A 133 3.48 -2.89 2.90
N LEU A 134 2.72 -3.95 2.61
CA LEU A 134 2.35 -4.32 1.25
C LEU A 134 0.84 -4.18 1.04
N HIS A 135 0.46 -3.25 0.17
CA HIS A 135 -0.90 -3.03 -0.27
C HIS A 135 -1.13 -3.71 -1.61
N ALA A 136 -2.09 -4.63 -1.69
CA ALA A 136 -2.42 -5.33 -2.92
C ALA A 136 -3.33 -4.46 -3.80
N TRP A 137 -2.88 -4.09 -5.01
CA TRP A 137 -3.61 -3.22 -5.93
C TRP A 137 -4.32 -4.02 -7.02
N PHE A 138 -5.60 -3.74 -7.17
CA PHE A 138 -6.50 -4.38 -8.13
C PHE A 138 -7.08 -3.34 -9.09
N ASN A 139 -7.04 -3.61 -10.39
CA ASN A 139 -7.91 -2.94 -11.33
C ASN A 139 -9.28 -3.67 -11.32
N PRO A 140 -10.39 -3.03 -10.96
CA PRO A 140 -11.63 -3.75 -10.67
C PRO A 140 -12.36 -4.26 -11.92
N PHE A 141 -12.27 -3.57 -13.06
CA PHE A 141 -13.17 -3.84 -14.20
C PHE A 141 -12.47 -4.05 -15.54
N ARG A 142 -11.22 -3.60 -15.72
CA ARG A 142 -10.52 -3.80 -16.98
C ARG A 142 -10.25 -5.29 -17.21
N ALA A 143 -10.80 -5.83 -18.31
CA ALA A 143 -10.66 -7.22 -18.70
C ALA A 143 -9.62 -7.44 -19.81
N SER A 144 -9.21 -6.38 -20.51
CA SER A 144 -8.13 -6.39 -21.50
C SER A 144 -7.76 -4.97 -21.87
N ALA A 145 -6.48 -4.62 -21.79
CA ALA A 145 -5.97 -3.35 -22.30
C ALA A 145 -5.75 -3.38 -23.83
N THR A 146 -5.48 -4.58 -24.37
CA THR A 146 -5.32 -4.81 -25.81
C THR A 146 -5.95 -6.15 -26.20
N GLU A 147 -6.30 -6.31 -27.47
CA GLU A 147 -6.76 -7.60 -27.96
C GLU A 147 -5.58 -8.58 -28.02
N ARG A 148 -5.75 -9.75 -27.39
CA ARG A 148 -4.76 -10.85 -27.39
C ARG A 148 -5.44 -12.16 -27.71
N SER A 149 -4.80 -12.98 -28.55
CA SER A 149 -5.30 -14.30 -28.94
C SER A 149 -5.13 -15.36 -27.85
N ASN A 150 -4.14 -15.22 -26.96
CA ASN A 150 -3.72 -16.22 -25.97
C ASN A 150 -4.39 -16.06 -24.59
N LYS A 151 -5.67 -15.65 -24.55
CA LYS A 151 -6.42 -15.59 -23.29
C LYS A 151 -6.79 -16.98 -22.81
N SER A 152 -6.61 -17.22 -21.49
CA SER A 152 -7.08 -18.43 -20.82
C SER A 152 -8.60 -18.63 -21.03
N LEU A 153 -9.02 -19.89 -21.19
CA LEU A 153 -10.45 -20.24 -21.24
C LEU A 153 -11.19 -19.94 -19.93
N ARG A 154 -10.47 -19.87 -18.81
CA ARG A 154 -11.01 -19.46 -17.50
C ARG A 154 -11.21 -17.95 -17.35
N HIS A 155 -10.71 -17.14 -18.29
CA HIS A 155 -10.84 -15.70 -18.22
C HIS A 155 -12.29 -15.24 -18.36
N ILE A 156 -12.72 -14.25 -17.57
CA ILE A 156 -14.11 -13.76 -17.52
C ILE A 156 -14.67 -13.36 -18.91
N SER A 157 -13.84 -12.81 -19.80
CA SER A 157 -14.27 -12.46 -21.15
C SER A 157 -14.53 -13.67 -22.05
N LYS A 158 -14.12 -14.88 -21.64
CA LYS A 158 -14.40 -16.15 -22.33
C LYS A 158 -15.58 -16.87 -21.68
N THR A 159 -15.67 -16.85 -20.36
CA THR A 159 -16.72 -17.54 -19.60
C THR A 159 -18.04 -16.75 -19.57
N HIS A 160 -17.97 -15.39 -19.62
CA HIS A 160 -19.14 -14.51 -19.56
C HIS A 160 -19.02 -13.36 -20.59
N PRO A 161 -18.93 -13.67 -21.89
CA PRO A 161 -18.71 -12.65 -22.93
C PRO A 161 -19.82 -11.59 -23.00
N SER A 162 -21.07 -11.95 -22.67
CA SER A 162 -22.21 -11.04 -22.65
C SER A 162 -22.15 -9.98 -21.54
N LEU A 163 -21.31 -10.17 -20.51
CA LEU A 163 -21.11 -9.23 -19.43
C LEU A 163 -19.94 -8.26 -19.71
N MET A 164 -19.34 -8.32 -20.91
CA MET A 164 -18.24 -7.46 -21.31
C MET A 164 -18.72 -6.29 -22.15
N LEU A 165 -18.22 -5.10 -21.82
CA LEU A 165 -18.29 -3.92 -22.68
C LEU A 165 -17.06 -3.90 -23.60
N SER A 166 -17.26 -3.45 -24.84
CA SER A 166 -16.16 -3.15 -25.78
C SER A 166 -15.88 -1.65 -25.74
N ALA A 167 -14.61 -1.28 -25.57
CA ALA A 167 -14.15 0.12 -25.59
C ALA A 167 -12.96 0.23 -26.57
N GLY A 168 -13.25 0.35 -27.85
CA GLY A 168 -12.26 0.19 -28.94
C GLY A 168 -11.69 -1.25 -28.91
N SER A 169 -10.36 -1.38 -28.84
CA SER A 169 -9.68 -2.68 -28.71
C SER A 169 -9.70 -3.27 -27.30
N MET A 170 -10.13 -2.49 -26.31
CA MET A 170 -10.20 -2.94 -24.91
C MET A 170 -11.47 -3.71 -24.62
N LYS A 171 -11.40 -4.62 -23.65
CA LYS A 171 -12.57 -5.27 -23.04
C LYS A 171 -12.66 -4.86 -21.57
N TRP A 172 -13.89 -4.68 -21.13
CA TRP A 172 -14.22 -4.15 -19.81
C TRP A 172 -15.35 -4.95 -19.18
N GLY A 173 -15.22 -5.39 -17.95
CA GLY A 173 -16.35 -5.95 -17.21
C GLY A 173 -17.38 -4.86 -16.98
N ASN A 174 -18.63 -5.10 -17.36
CA ASN A 174 -19.70 -4.12 -17.22
C ASN A 174 -19.98 -3.80 -15.74
N PRO A 175 -19.70 -2.59 -15.23
CA PRO A 175 -19.92 -2.25 -13.82
C PRO A 175 -21.41 -2.29 -13.43
N ALA A 176 -22.32 -2.23 -14.38
CA ALA A 176 -23.73 -2.38 -14.13
C ALA A 176 -24.15 -3.84 -13.83
N SER A 177 -23.32 -4.83 -14.19
CA SER A 177 -23.56 -6.23 -13.86
C SER A 177 -23.18 -6.52 -12.40
N GLU A 178 -24.15 -6.97 -11.62
CA GLU A 178 -23.93 -7.45 -10.25
C GLU A 178 -22.90 -8.58 -10.20
N THR A 179 -22.97 -9.52 -11.16
CA THR A 179 -22.00 -10.63 -11.29
C THR A 179 -20.57 -10.12 -11.42
N ILE A 180 -20.35 -9.05 -12.22
CA ILE A 180 -19.02 -8.46 -12.41
C ILE A 180 -18.54 -7.75 -11.14
N ARG A 181 -19.41 -6.95 -10.51
CA ARG A 181 -19.07 -6.27 -9.25
C ARG A 181 -18.75 -7.29 -8.14
N LYS A 182 -19.64 -8.30 -7.99
CA LYS A 182 -19.42 -9.37 -6.99
C LYS A 182 -18.12 -10.11 -7.24
N ARG A 183 -17.81 -10.50 -8.48
CA ARG A 183 -16.56 -11.18 -8.80
C ARG A 183 -15.33 -10.33 -8.44
N ALA A 184 -15.35 -9.02 -8.73
CA ALA A 184 -14.26 -8.13 -8.37
C ALA A 184 -14.07 -8.06 -6.84
N ILE A 185 -15.16 -8.02 -6.08
CA ILE A 185 -15.13 -8.06 -4.61
C ILE A 185 -14.63 -9.42 -4.10
N ASP A 186 -15.15 -10.53 -4.63
CA ASP A 186 -14.76 -11.90 -4.23
C ASP A 186 -13.24 -12.13 -4.39
N VAL A 187 -12.64 -11.60 -5.46
CA VAL A 187 -11.20 -11.66 -5.71
C VAL A 187 -10.41 -10.91 -4.65
N MET A 188 -10.84 -9.70 -4.27
CA MET A 188 -10.16 -8.92 -3.22
C MET A 188 -10.36 -9.50 -1.83
N VAL A 189 -11.54 -10.05 -1.54
CA VAL A 189 -11.85 -10.77 -0.30
C VAL A 189 -11.02 -12.06 -0.20
N ASP A 190 -10.84 -12.80 -1.30
CA ASP A 190 -9.99 -13.99 -1.33
C ASP A 190 -8.54 -13.66 -0.96
N VAL A 191 -7.97 -12.59 -1.53
CA VAL A 191 -6.63 -12.12 -1.15
C VAL A 191 -6.60 -11.67 0.31
N THR A 192 -7.59 -10.90 0.76
CA THR A 192 -7.71 -10.49 2.16
C THR A 192 -7.70 -11.67 3.13
N LYS A 193 -8.40 -12.76 2.80
CA LYS A 193 -8.45 -13.97 3.64
C LYS A 193 -7.12 -14.70 3.69
N ARG A 194 -6.51 -14.94 2.54
CA ARG A 194 -5.39 -15.89 2.40
C ARG A 194 -4.02 -15.27 2.62
N TYR A 195 -3.86 -13.98 2.32
CA TYR A 195 -2.56 -13.32 2.41
C TYR A 195 -2.50 -12.36 3.61
N ASN A 196 -1.29 -12.13 4.09
CA ASN A 196 -1.03 -11.17 5.17
C ASN A 196 -0.77 -9.76 4.60
N VAL A 197 -1.64 -9.32 3.66
CA VAL A 197 -1.57 -7.96 3.11
C VAL A 197 -2.02 -6.93 4.15
N ASP A 198 -1.47 -5.72 4.05
CA ASP A 198 -1.82 -4.59 4.93
C ASP A 198 -3.07 -3.88 4.43
N ALA A 199 -3.25 -3.81 3.11
CA ALA A 199 -4.41 -3.22 2.48
C ALA A 199 -4.77 -3.90 1.15
N VAL A 200 -6.02 -3.69 0.73
CA VAL A 200 -6.43 -3.79 -0.67
C VAL A 200 -6.58 -2.38 -1.23
N HIS A 201 -6.20 -2.19 -2.48
CA HIS A 201 -6.18 -0.90 -3.15
C HIS A 201 -6.81 -1.00 -4.53
N ILE A 202 -7.65 -0.02 -4.90
CA ILE A 202 -8.20 0.10 -6.26
C ILE A 202 -7.80 1.44 -6.87
N ASP A 203 -7.65 1.45 -8.20
CA ASP A 203 -7.32 2.64 -8.99
C ASP A 203 -8.57 3.38 -9.52
N ASP A 204 -8.41 4.14 -10.59
CA ASP A 204 -9.43 5.01 -11.17
C ASP A 204 -10.14 4.44 -12.40
N TYR A 205 -9.89 3.16 -12.75
CA TYR A 205 -10.47 2.55 -13.94
C TYR A 205 -11.87 1.94 -13.66
N PHE A 206 -12.88 2.80 -13.38
CA PHE A 206 -14.26 2.37 -13.10
C PHE A 206 -15.05 2.08 -14.38
N TYR A 207 -15.35 3.08 -15.19
CA TYR A 207 -15.77 2.93 -16.59
C TYR A 207 -14.60 3.27 -17.52
N PRO A 208 -14.64 2.82 -18.80
CA PRO A 208 -13.61 3.18 -19.77
C PRO A 208 -13.48 4.69 -19.92
N TYR A 209 -12.26 5.19 -19.97
CA TYR A 209 -11.99 6.59 -20.26
C TYR A 209 -12.56 6.98 -21.64
N PRO A 210 -13.19 8.16 -21.78
CA PRO A 210 -13.66 8.64 -23.06
C PRO A 210 -12.49 8.93 -23.99
N LYS A 211 -12.71 8.84 -25.29
CA LYS A 211 -11.79 9.38 -26.31
C LYS A 211 -12.25 10.76 -26.73
N THR A 212 -11.30 11.64 -27.02
CA THR A 212 -11.63 12.93 -27.62
C THR A 212 -11.92 12.74 -29.11
N VAL A 213 -13.16 13.03 -29.51
CA VAL A 213 -13.61 13.02 -30.91
C VAL A 213 -14.15 14.41 -31.23
N ASN A 214 -13.59 15.06 -32.24
CA ASN A 214 -13.97 16.44 -32.64
C ASN A 214 -13.94 17.42 -31.43
N GLY A 215 -12.90 17.32 -30.58
CA GLY A 215 -12.73 18.19 -29.42
C GLY A 215 -13.66 17.87 -28.23
N ARG A 216 -14.48 16.83 -28.30
CA ARG A 216 -15.42 16.45 -27.23
C ARG A 216 -15.11 15.08 -26.65
N PRO A 217 -15.17 14.90 -25.32
CA PRO A 217 -15.12 13.58 -24.71
C PRO A 217 -16.28 12.71 -25.19
N THR A 218 -15.96 11.55 -25.75
CA THR A 218 -16.95 10.62 -26.33
C THR A 218 -16.80 9.26 -25.69
N GLU A 219 -17.89 8.73 -25.15
CA GLU A 219 -17.94 7.39 -24.58
C GLU A 219 -17.62 6.35 -25.67
N GLN A 220 -16.80 5.35 -25.30
CA GLN A 220 -16.34 4.31 -26.23
C GLN A 220 -17.00 2.95 -25.97
N PHE A 221 -18.01 2.91 -25.11
CA PHE A 221 -18.71 1.69 -24.72
C PHE A 221 -20.23 1.84 -24.92
N ASN A 222 -20.94 0.72 -24.93
CA ASN A 222 -22.40 0.70 -24.99
C ASN A 222 -22.94 -0.27 -23.92
N ASP A 223 -23.67 0.27 -22.94
CA ASP A 223 -24.36 -0.45 -21.88
C ASP A 223 -25.89 -0.27 -21.93
N SER A 224 -26.43 0.19 -23.05
CA SER A 224 -27.85 0.51 -23.25
C SER A 224 -28.76 -0.66 -22.91
N ALA A 225 -28.38 -1.90 -23.27
CA ALA A 225 -29.15 -3.09 -22.94
C ALA A 225 -29.30 -3.29 -21.43
N SER A 226 -28.23 -3.06 -20.67
CA SER A 226 -28.26 -3.13 -19.19
C SER A 226 -29.11 -2.03 -18.59
N TYR A 227 -29.05 -0.82 -19.16
CA TYR A 227 -29.89 0.29 -18.71
C TYR A 227 -31.36 0.05 -19.03
N SER A 228 -31.70 -0.46 -20.25
CA SER A 228 -33.08 -0.83 -20.62
C SER A 228 -33.63 -1.89 -19.65
N ALA A 229 -32.84 -2.90 -19.30
CA ALA A 229 -33.24 -3.91 -18.32
C ALA A 229 -33.46 -3.32 -16.92
N TYR A 230 -32.66 -2.34 -16.48
CA TYR A 230 -32.89 -1.59 -15.25
C TYR A 230 -34.22 -0.81 -15.29
N ARG A 231 -34.50 -0.10 -16.40
CA ARG A 231 -35.76 0.66 -16.57
C ARG A 231 -36.97 -0.26 -16.58
N ALA A 232 -36.91 -1.41 -17.29
CA ALA A 232 -37.97 -2.41 -17.33
C ALA A 232 -38.35 -2.98 -15.96
N LYS A 233 -37.37 -3.02 -15.00
CA LYS A 233 -37.61 -3.41 -13.63
C LYS A 233 -38.13 -2.27 -12.72
N GLY A 234 -38.55 -1.15 -13.28
CA GLY A 234 -39.04 0.02 -12.53
C GLY A 234 -37.97 0.98 -12.06
N GLY A 235 -36.73 0.85 -12.53
CA GLY A 235 -35.64 1.77 -12.20
C GLY A 235 -35.95 3.21 -12.65
N LYS A 236 -35.67 4.21 -11.79
CA LYS A 236 -36.05 5.62 -12.02
C LYS A 236 -34.88 6.55 -12.30
N LEU A 237 -33.62 6.11 -12.06
CA LEU A 237 -32.46 6.97 -12.27
C LEU A 237 -32.20 7.23 -13.74
N GLU A 238 -31.78 8.42 -14.07
CA GLU A 238 -31.22 8.73 -15.39
C GLU A 238 -29.92 7.97 -15.62
N ILE A 239 -29.57 7.72 -16.89
CA ILE A 239 -28.47 6.80 -17.25
C ILE A 239 -27.13 7.14 -16.58
N ARG A 240 -26.78 8.43 -16.47
CA ARG A 240 -25.53 8.87 -15.82
C ARG A 240 -25.55 8.65 -14.31
N ASP A 241 -26.69 8.91 -13.66
CA ASP A 241 -26.86 8.66 -12.23
C ASP A 241 -26.93 7.17 -11.93
N TRP A 242 -27.53 6.37 -12.79
CA TRP A 242 -27.55 4.93 -12.68
C TRP A 242 -26.14 4.32 -12.78
N ARG A 243 -25.28 4.80 -13.71
CA ARG A 243 -23.88 4.36 -13.80
C ARG A 243 -23.10 4.72 -12.54
N ARG A 244 -23.22 5.97 -12.04
CA ARG A 244 -22.59 6.38 -10.77
C ARG A 244 -23.09 5.55 -9.60
N ASN A 245 -24.38 5.26 -9.55
CA ASN A 245 -24.94 4.44 -8.49
C ASN A 245 -24.37 3.02 -8.48
N ASN A 246 -24.12 2.42 -9.65
CA ASN A 246 -23.45 1.11 -9.73
C ASN A 246 -22.02 1.13 -9.19
N ILE A 247 -21.26 2.19 -9.48
CA ILE A 247 -19.90 2.34 -8.94
C ILE A 247 -19.95 2.64 -7.43
N ASN A 248 -20.85 3.51 -6.98
CA ASN A 248 -21.02 3.80 -5.54
C ASN A 248 -21.36 2.54 -4.75
N ALA A 249 -22.28 1.71 -5.27
CA ALA A 249 -22.60 0.42 -4.65
C ALA A 249 -21.38 -0.51 -4.59
N PHE A 250 -20.64 -0.63 -5.69
CA PHE A 250 -19.41 -1.43 -5.70
C PHE A 250 -18.39 -0.98 -4.63
N VAL A 251 -18.14 0.33 -4.50
CA VAL A 251 -17.18 0.86 -3.52
C VAL A 251 -17.65 0.62 -2.09
N SER A 252 -18.93 0.87 -1.81
CA SER A 252 -19.54 0.62 -0.49
C SER A 252 -19.48 -0.87 -0.12
N ASP A 253 -19.87 -1.75 -1.06
CA ASP A 253 -19.90 -3.21 -0.84
C ASP A 253 -18.49 -3.78 -0.68
N LEU A 254 -17.51 -3.27 -1.44
CA LEU A 254 -16.09 -3.64 -1.28
C LEU A 254 -15.60 -3.32 0.13
N TYR A 255 -15.82 -2.07 0.59
CA TYR A 255 -15.42 -1.65 1.92
C TYR A 255 -16.04 -2.54 3.00
N ALA A 256 -17.36 -2.73 2.96
CA ALA A 256 -18.08 -3.58 3.90
C ALA A 256 -17.56 -5.04 3.89
N SER A 257 -17.30 -5.60 2.69
CA SER A 257 -16.83 -6.99 2.53
C SER A 257 -15.42 -7.20 3.08
N VAL A 258 -14.51 -6.26 2.87
CA VAL A 258 -13.15 -6.33 3.44
C VAL A 258 -13.21 -6.21 4.95
N LYS A 259 -13.99 -5.24 5.49
CA LYS A 259 -14.12 -5.03 6.94
C LYS A 259 -14.79 -6.20 7.65
N SER A 260 -15.74 -6.87 7.03
CA SER A 260 -16.35 -8.09 7.60
C SER A 260 -15.39 -9.29 7.56
N THR A 261 -14.38 -9.28 6.68
CA THR A 261 -13.40 -10.37 6.52
C THR A 261 -12.23 -10.25 7.49
N LYS A 262 -11.52 -9.11 7.45
CA LYS A 262 -10.44 -8.72 8.36
C LYS A 262 -10.55 -7.22 8.62
N PRO A 263 -11.13 -6.78 9.74
CA PRO A 263 -11.42 -5.37 10.01
C PRO A 263 -10.21 -4.44 9.91
N TRP A 264 -9.02 -4.96 10.22
CA TRP A 264 -7.76 -4.21 10.23
C TRP A 264 -7.11 -4.05 8.85
N VAL A 265 -7.49 -4.85 7.83
CA VAL A 265 -6.97 -4.67 6.48
C VAL A 265 -7.57 -3.39 5.89
N GLU A 266 -6.71 -2.47 5.48
CA GLU A 266 -7.16 -1.19 4.96
C GLU A 266 -7.73 -1.30 3.54
N VAL A 267 -8.65 -0.41 3.20
CA VAL A 267 -9.16 -0.22 1.83
C VAL A 267 -8.69 1.14 1.33
N GLY A 268 -7.84 1.14 0.32
CA GLY A 268 -7.34 2.34 -0.35
C GLY A 268 -7.97 2.56 -1.71
N ILE A 269 -8.18 3.81 -2.07
CA ILE A 269 -8.69 4.18 -3.40
C ILE A 269 -7.86 5.33 -3.96
N SER A 270 -7.33 5.16 -5.19
CA SER A 270 -6.62 6.22 -5.91
C SER A 270 -7.41 6.69 -7.14
N PRO A 271 -8.42 7.55 -6.96
CA PRO A 271 -9.21 8.06 -8.07
C PRO A 271 -8.45 9.14 -8.85
N PHE A 272 -8.99 9.52 -10.01
CA PHE A 272 -8.52 10.70 -10.74
C PHE A 272 -8.49 11.92 -9.81
N GLY A 273 -7.40 12.69 -9.85
CA GLY A 273 -7.10 13.72 -8.86
C GLY A 273 -8.06 14.92 -8.81
N ILE A 274 -8.76 15.20 -9.91
CA ILE A 274 -9.80 16.23 -10.01
C ILE A 274 -11.16 15.56 -10.08
N TRP A 275 -12.04 15.84 -9.10
CA TRP A 275 -13.40 15.29 -9.08
C TRP A 275 -14.22 15.78 -10.26
N ARG A 276 -14.26 17.11 -10.47
CA ARG A 276 -14.94 17.78 -11.58
C ARG A 276 -14.22 19.09 -11.94
N PRO A 277 -14.27 19.56 -13.19
CA PRO A 277 -13.91 20.93 -13.53
C PRO A 277 -14.68 21.93 -12.67
N GLY A 278 -14.01 22.99 -12.20
CA GLY A 278 -14.59 23.99 -11.29
C GLY A 278 -14.58 23.60 -9.80
N TYR A 279 -14.00 22.45 -9.43
CA TYR A 279 -13.86 22.00 -8.03
C TYR A 279 -12.41 21.62 -7.70
N PRO A 280 -11.69 22.47 -6.86
CA PRO A 280 -12.08 23.81 -6.37
C PRO A 280 -12.34 24.83 -7.49
N ASN A 281 -12.87 25.99 -7.13
CA ASN A 281 -13.11 27.08 -8.07
C ASN A 281 -11.88 27.33 -8.97
N SER A 282 -12.10 27.64 -10.23
CA SER A 282 -11.08 27.86 -11.27
C SER A 282 -10.33 26.63 -11.75
N THR A 283 -10.58 25.43 -11.17
CA THR A 283 -9.93 24.18 -11.63
C THR A 283 -10.41 23.82 -13.02
N LYS A 284 -9.45 23.59 -13.94
CA LYS A 284 -9.72 23.09 -15.27
C LYS A 284 -9.29 21.62 -15.38
N ALA A 285 -10.05 20.82 -16.07
CA ALA A 285 -9.68 19.43 -16.40
C ALA A 285 -10.26 19.05 -17.75
N GLY A 286 -9.51 18.26 -18.52
CA GLY A 286 -10.00 17.63 -19.74
C GLY A 286 -10.93 16.46 -19.46
N LEU A 287 -10.88 15.88 -18.27
CA LEU A 287 -11.75 14.82 -17.78
C LEU A 287 -12.62 15.34 -16.63
N ASP A 288 -13.94 15.17 -16.73
CA ASP A 288 -14.87 15.23 -15.59
C ASP A 288 -15.02 13.80 -15.06
N ALA A 289 -14.30 13.45 -13.98
CA ALA A 289 -14.31 12.08 -13.47
C ALA A 289 -15.70 11.65 -12.98
N TYR A 290 -16.46 12.56 -12.39
CA TYR A 290 -17.83 12.34 -11.96
C TYR A 290 -18.76 11.97 -13.11
N ASP A 291 -18.57 12.60 -14.28
CA ASP A 291 -19.52 12.51 -15.40
C ASP A 291 -19.03 11.59 -16.54
N HIS A 292 -17.71 11.44 -16.73
CA HIS A 292 -17.18 10.66 -17.86
C HIS A 292 -16.83 9.20 -17.48
N ILE A 293 -16.35 8.97 -16.25
CA ILE A 293 -16.04 7.63 -15.74
C ILE A 293 -16.92 7.25 -14.53
N PHE A 294 -17.92 8.10 -14.26
CA PHE A 294 -18.97 7.90 -13.25
C PHE A 294 -18.43 7.66 -11.84
N ALA A 295 -17.27 8.27 -11.51
CA ALA A 295 -16.57 8.15 -10.25
C ALA A 295 -16.95 9.29 -9.31
N ASP A 296 -17.89 9.06 -8.37
CA ASP A 296 -18.24 10.02 -7.33
C ASP A 296 -17.31 9.90 -6.12
N SER A 297 -16.02 10.09 -6.36
CA SER A 297 -14.96 9.91 -5.37
C SER A 297 -15.08 10.84 -4.16
N ARG A 298 -15.70 12.02 -4.33
CA ARG A 298 -16.05 12.92 -3.24
C ARG A 298 -17.04 12.26 -2.26
N LYS A 299 -18.07 11.61 -2.78
CA LYS A 299 -19.06 10.89 -1.97
C LYS A 299 -18.41 9.77 -1.19
N TRP A 300 -17.51 8.98 -1.82
CA TRP A 300 -16.86 7.86 -1.13
C TRP A 300 -16.03 8.33 0.06
N LEU A 301 -15.29 9.44 -0.09
CA LEU A 301 -14.52 10.06 0.99
C LEU A 301 -15.44 10.59 2.10
N GLN A 302 -16.52 11.31 1.74
CA GLN A 302 -17.48 11.87 2.68
C GLN A 302 -18.27 10.81 3.46
N GLN A 303 -18.53 9.65 2.85
CA GLN A 303 -19.19 8.51 3.48
C GLN A 303 -18.23 7.61 4.26
N GLY A 304 -16.91 7.77 4.07
CA GLY A 304 -15.89 6.95 4.71
C GLY A 304 -15.86 5.52 4.21
N TRP A 305 -16.22 5.27 2.94
CA TRP A 305 -16.16 3.95 2.30
C TRP A 305 -14.73 3.57 1.86
N LEU A 306 -13.75 3.98 2.65
CA LEU A 306 -12.31 3.71 2.49
C LEU A 306 -11.57 4.03 3.79
N ASP A 307 -10.36 3.55 3.93
CA ASP A 307 -9.48 3.88 5.06
C ASP A 307 -8.48 4.96 4.64
N TYR A 308 -7.97 4.92 3.41
CA TYR A 308 -7.17 5.99 2.86
C TYR A 308 -7.57 6.37 1.43
N PHE A 309 -7.54 7.65 1.17
CA PHE A 309 -7.86 8.26 -0.11
C PHE A 309 -6.59 8.82 -0.74
N SER A 310 -6.29 8.38 -1.98
CA SER A 310 -5.06 8.75 -2.66
C SER A 310 -5.35 9.40 -4.02
N PRO A 311 -5.86 10.65 -4.06
CA PRO A 311 -6.17 11.30 -5.31
C PRO A 311 -4.89 11.49 -6.12
N GLN A 312 -4.93 11.17 -7.42
CA GLN A 312 -3.78 11.24 -8.33
C GLN A 312 -3.49 12.71 -8.70
N LEU A 313 -2.79 13.45 -7.81
CA LEU A 313 -2.47 14.87 -7.99
C LEU A 313 -1.20 15.03 -8.84
N TYR A 314 -1.26 14.65 -10.12
CA TYR A 314 -0.09 14.53 -10.99
C TYR A 314 0.36 15.87 -11.61
N TRP A 315 -0.16 16.98 -11.15
CA TRP A 315 0.21 18.33 -11.60
C TRP A 315 1.26 18.96 -10.68
N ARG A 316 1.87 20.06 -11.15
CA ARG A 316 2.81 20.87 -10.35
C ARG A 316 2.07 21.71 -9.30
N ILE A 317 2.83 22.30 -8.39
CA ILE A 317 2.30 23.24 -7.37
C ILE A 317 1.82 24.55 -8.01
N ASP A 318 2.58 25.05 -8.98
CA ASP A 318 2.46 26.42 -9.47
C ASP A 318 1.31 26.71 -10.46
N PRO A 319 0.87 25.82 -11.37
CA PRO A 319 -0.24 26.10 -12.28
C PRO A 319 -1.54 26.38 -11.52
N PRO A 320 -2.17 27.58 -11.66
CA PRO A 320 -3.30 27.98 -10.83
C PRO A 320 -4.57 27.16 -11.09
N ASP A 321 -4.74 26.63 -12.30
CA ASP A 321 -5.93 25.89 -12.72
C ASP A 321 -5.85 24.36 -12.46
N GLN A 322 -4.67 23.85 -12.09
CA GLN A 322 -4.44 22.46 -11.72
C GLN A 322 -3.39 22.35 -10.60
N SER A 323 -3.38 23.29 -9.66
CA SER A 323 -2.39 23.34 -8.59
C SER A 323 -2.51 22.16 -7.65
N PHE A 324 -1.40 21.44 -7.45
CA PHE A 324 -1.28 20.38 -6.42
C PHE A 324 -1.72 20.90 -5.05
N THR A 325 -1.30 22.11 -4.67
CA THR A 325 -1.63 22.72 -3.36
C THR A 325 -3.13 22.94 -3.21
N SER A 326 -3.77 23.54 -4.22
CA SER A 326 -5.21 23.85 -4.18
C SER A 326 -6.05 22.58 -4.15
N LEU A 327 -5.69 21.58 -4.96
CA LEU A 327 -6.37 20.29 -5.02
C LEU A 327 -6.20 19.51 -3.70
N ASN A 328 -4.98 19.46 -3.13
CA ASN A 328 -4.74 18.78 -1.86
C ASN A 328 -5.53 19.42 -0.71
N LYS A 329 -5.57 20.77 -0.64
CA LYS A 329 -6.38 21.49 0.34
C LYS A 329 -7.87 21.18 0.18
N TRP A 330 -8.38 21.24 -1.06
CA TRP A 330 -9.78 20.96 -1.34
C TRP A 330 -10.19 19.53 -0.93
N TRP A 331 -9.37 18.52 -1.23
CA TRP A 331 -9.64 17.15 -0.80
C TRP A 331 -9.60 17.01 0.72
N ALA A 332 -8.72 17.71 1.41
CA ALA A 332 -8.71 17.74 2.89
C ALA A 332 -10.02 18.31 3.46
N GLU A 333 -10.58 19.34 2.83
CA GLU A 333 -11.87 19.93 3.20
C GLU A 333 -13.07 18.99 2.95
N GLN A 334 -12.96 18.08 1.95
CA GLN A 334 -14.00 17.07 1.68
C GLN A 334 -13.95 15.87 2.63
N ASN A 335 -12.89 15.72 3.42
CA ASN A 335 -12.63 14.54 4.26
C ASN A 335 -13.38 14.60 5.61
N LEU A 336 -14.70 14.54 5.56
CA LEU A 336 -15.57 14.69 6.74
C LEU A 336 -15.39 13.55 7.76
N GLN A 337 -15.00 12.35 7.31
CA GLN A 337 -14.80 11.18 8.14
C GLN A 337 -13.36 11.06 8.70
N GLN A 338 -12.52 12.08 8.49
CA GLN A 338 -11.12 12.11 8.96
C GLN A 338 -10.33 10.85 8.57
N ARG A 339 -10.59 10.29 7.39
CA ARG A 339 -9.81 9.19 6.82
C ARG A 339 -8.42 9.68 6.40
N HIS A 340 -7.50 8.76 6.17
CA HIS A 340 -6.17 9.14 5.67
C HIS A 340 -6.26 9.77 4.28
N LEU A 341 -5.53 10.85 4.07
CA LEU A 341 -5.36 11.51 2.77
C LEU A 341 -3.90 11.44 2.35
N PHE A 342 -3.60 10.60 1.35
CA PHE A 342 -2.26 10.33 0.85
C PHE A 342 -2.16 10.62 -0.65
N PRO A 343 -2.04 11.90 -1.08
CA PRO A 343 -2.04 12.27 -2.50
C PRO A 343 -0.95 11.55 -3.29
N GLY A 344 -1.27 11.19 -4.54
CA GLY A 344 -0.32 10.67 -5.50
C GLY A 344 0.56 11.79 -6.06
N ILE A 345 1.87 11.53 -6.13
CA ILE A 345 2.90 12.41 -6.68
C ILE A 345 3.46 11.79 -7.96
N ALA A 346 3.41 12.52 -9.09
CA ALA A 346 3.90 12.04 -10.38
C ALA A 346 5.44 12.10 -10.48
N SER A 347 6.12 11.25 -9.75
CA SER A 347 7.59 11.15 -9.80
C SER A 347 8.11 10.65 -11.16
N ASN A 348 7.28 9.90 -11.91
CA ASN A 348 7.60 9.48 -13.28
C ASN A 348 7.74 10.65 -14.25
N ARG A 349 7.15 11.82 -13.94
CA ARG A 349 7.26 13.04 -14.77
C ARG A 349 8.54 13.85 -14.55
N ILE A 350 9.37 13.48 -13.55
CA ILE A 350 10.66 14.13 -13.33
C ILE A 350 11.52 13.96 -14.58
N MET A 351 11.94 15.10 -15.18
CA MET A 351 12.75 15.17 -16.40
C MET A 351 12.19 14.33 -17.57
N SER A 352 10.88 14.10 -17.61
CA SER A 352 10.23 13.34 -18.68
C SER A 352 9.92 14.19 -19.90
N SER A 353 9.63 13.53 -21.05
CA SER A 353 9.14 14.21 -22.25
C SER A 353 7.77 14.85 -22.08
N GLU A 354 6.93 14.29 -21.17
CA GLU A 354 5.58 14.79 -20.89
C GLU A 354 5.58 16.05 -20.03
N ASP A 355 6.62 16.26 -19.21
CA ASP A 355 6.74 17.41 -18.31
C ASP A 355 8.20 17.88 -18.26
N LYS A 356 8.64 18.45 -19.39
CA LYS A 356 10.03 18.89 -19.58
C LYS A 356 10.46 19.86 -18.48
N GLY A 357 11.63 19.60 -17.88
CA GLY A 357 12.21 20.45 -16.85
C GLY A 357 11.51 20.37 -15.49
N ARG A 358 10.64 19.35 -15.22
CA ARG A 358 10.14 19.09 -13.86
C ARG A 358 11.31 18.57 -13.01
N PRO A 359 11.80 19.32 -12.00
CA PRO A 359 12.91 18.85 -11.17
C PRO A 359 12.40 17.91 -10.07
N ALA A 360 13.26 17.06 -9.53
CA ALA A 360 12.92 16.21 -8.40
C ALA A 360 12.58 17.01 -7.11
N THR A 361 13.08 18.24 -7.01
CA THR A 361 12.71 19.16 -5.92
C THR A 361 11.21 19.49 -5.90
N GLU A 362 10.50 19.39 -7.04
CA GLU A 362 9.06 19.54 -7.09
C GLU A 362 8.35 18.48 -6.23
N SER A 363 8.80 17.21 -6.29
CA SER A 363 8.25 16.16 -5.41
C SER A 363 8.49 16.47 -3.94
N ILE A 364 9.65 17.03 -3.58
CA ILE A 364 9.94 17.43 -2.19
C ILE A 364 9.05 18.58 -1.74
N ARG A 365 8.80 19.57 -2.61
CA ARG A 365 7.84 20.67 -2.34
C ARG A 365 6.43 20.12 -2.12
N GLN A 366 6.00 19.15 -2.93
CA GLN A 366 4.69 18.48 -2.80
C GLN A 366 4.58 17.70 -1.48
N ILE A 367 5.62 16.96 -1.06
CA ILE A 367 5.69 16.32 0.26
C ILE A 367 5.49 17.35 1.37
N ASN A 368 6.12 18.51 1.28
CA ASN A 368 5.96 19.56 2.28
C ASN A 368 4.54 20.14 2.30
N VAL A 369 3.86 20.19 1.15
CA VAL A 369 2.42 20.57 1.08
C VAL A 369 1.56 19.52 1.79
N THR A 370 1.79 18.23 1.58
CA THR A 370 1.02 17.17 2.28
C THR A 370 1.22 17.23 3.78
N ARG A 371 2.44 17.52 4.26
CA ARG A 371 2.76 17.69 5.69
C ARG A 371 2.03 18.88 6.32
N LYS A 372 1.90 19.99 5.60
CA LYS A 372 1.19 21.20 6.09
C LYS A 372 -0.33 21.02 6.14
N ASN A 373 -0.88 20.24 5.23
CA ASN A 373 -2.32 20.03 5.09
C ASN A 373 -2.77 18.67 5.68
N ALA A 374 -1.91 18.03 6.45
CA ALA A 374 -2.21 16.73 7.05
C ALA A 374 -3.41 16.80 7.99
N SER A 375 -4.23 15.75 7.96
CA SER A 375 -5.23 15.51 8.99
C SER A 375 -4.56 15.26 10.35
N ARG A 376 -5.36 15.25 11.43
CA ARG A 376 -4.87 14.87 12.78
C ARG A 376 -4.26 13.46 12.83
N MET A 377 -4.56 12.63 11.83
CA MET A 377 -4.08 11.24 11.77
C MET A 377 -2.67 11.10 11.21
N GLY A 378 -2.10 12.16 10.67
CA GLY A 378 -0.75 12.19 10.11
C GLY A 378 -0.72 12.40 8.59
N PRO A 379 0.40 12.90 8.06
CA PRO A 379 0.62 13.12 6.64
C PRO A 379 0.92 11.82 5.91
N GLY A 380 0.81 11.87 4.58
CA GLY A 380 1.28 10.81 3.70
C GLY A 380 1.24 11.19 2.24
N HIS A 381 1.88 10.40 1.42
CA HIS A 381 1.92 10.54 -0.04
C HIS A 381 2.37 9.24 -0.70
N ILE A 382 2.10 9.11 -1.99
CA ILE A 382 2.44 7.93 -2.77
C ILE A 382 3.10 8.35 -4.07
N HIS A 383 4.30 7.84 -4.38
CA HIS A 383 5.02 8.14 -5.61
C HIS A 383 4.54 7.27 -6.77
N TRP A 384 4.17 7.87 -7.88
CA TRP A 384 3.94 7.20 -9.15
C TRP A 384 5.19 7.34 -10.02
N SER A 385 6.01 6.33 -10.20
CA SER A 385 6.03 5.02 -9.57
C SER A 385 7.40 4.77 -8.92
N ILE A 386 7.61 3.59 -8.34
CA ILE A 386 8.88 3.17 -7.73
C ILE A 386 10.05 3.25 -8.74
N LYS A 387 9.79 3.05 -10.04
CA LYS A 387 10.80 3.11 -11.09
C LYS A 387 11.51 4.46 -11.15
N ALA A 388 10.81 5.58 -10.93
CA ALA A 388 11.43 6.89 -10.91
C ALA A 388 12.46 7.04 -9.78
N ILE A 389 12.18 6.39 -8.64
CA ILE A 389 13.09 6.33 -7.48
C ILE A 389 14.25 5.37 -7.78
N LYS A 390 13.97 4.19 -8.35
CA LYS A 390 14.98 3.20 -8.73
C LYS A 390 15.96 3.78 -9.75
N ASP A 391 15.45 4.49 -10.75
CA ASP A 391 16.25 5.14 -11.80
C ASP A 391 16.98 6.40 -11.29
N ASP A 392 16.74 6.82 -10.06
CA ASP A 392 17.30 8.02 -9.40
C ASP A 392 17.18 9.30 -10.24
N ARG A 393 16.00 9.53 -10.84
CA ARG A 393 15.76 10.65 -11.75
C ARG A 393 16.05 11.99 -11.06
N ASP A 394 16.96 12.77 -11.63
CA ASP A 394 17.45 14.06 -11.07
C ASP A 394 17.88 13.95 -9.59
N GLY A 395 18.51 12.83 -9.20
CA GLY A 395 18.96 12.60 -7.82
C GLY A 395 17.83 12.48 -6.81
N LEU A 396 16.67 11.95 -7.24
CA LEU A 396 15.46 11.84 -6.41
C LEU A 396 15.70 11.05 -5.11
N ARG A 397 16.49 9.96 -5.14
CA ARG A 397 16.81 9.16 -3.95
C ARG A 397 17.50 9.97 -2.87
N GLY A 398 18.54 10.72 -3.24
CA GLY A 398 19.26 11.59 -2.32
C GLY A 398 18.36 12.68 -1.72
N LYS A 399 17.51 13.29 -2.54
CA LYS A 399 16.56 14.31 -2.11
C LYS A 399 15.48 13.75 -1.17
N LEU A 400 14.97 12.54 -1.44
CA LEU A 400 14.02 11.85 -0.55
C LEU A 400 14.67 11.50 0.79
N ARG A 401 15.88 10.92 0.81
CA ARG A 401 16.62 10.63 2.05
C ARG A 401 16.82 11.90 2.89
N SER A 402 17.14 13.03 2.25
CA SER A 402 17.27 14.32 2.93
C SER A 402 15.94 14.85 3.46
N ALA A 403 14.82 14.59 2.78
CA ALA A 403 13.49 14.99 3.22
C ALA A 403 12.92 14.07 4.31
N TYR A 404 13.36 12.81 4.37
CA TYR A 404 12.96 11.79 5.34
C TYR A 404 14.04 11.66 6.43
N THR A 405 14.27 12.72 7.17
CA THR A 405 15.36 12.87 8.15
C THR A 405 15.36 11.82 9.25
N GLU A 406 14.25 11.12 9.44
CA GLU A 406 14.07 10.05 10.42
C GLU A 406 13.13 8.96 9.88
N THR A 407 13.29 7.74 10.40
CA THR A 407 12.37 6.64 10.11
C THR A 407 10.97 6.99 10.64
N ALA A 408 9.96 6.84 9.78
CA ALA A 408 8.57 7.02 10.15
C ALA A 408 7.82 5.70 10.10
N ILE A 409 6.83 5.55 10.98
CA ILE A 409 5.86 4.45 10.90
C ILE A 409 4.59 4.94 10.20
N PRO A 410 3.82 4.06 9.54
CA PRO A 410 2.53 4.44 9.00
C PRO A 410 1.60 5.04 10.06
N PRO A 411 0.70 5.96 9.71
CA PRO A 411 -0.33 6.46 10.61
C PRO A 411 -1.24 5.33 11.10
N ALA A 412 -1.76 5.46 12.33
CA ALA A 412 -2.69 4.47 12.87
C ALA A 412 -4.09 4.62 12.31
N THR A 413 -4.84 3.51 12.24
CA THR A 413 -6.24 3.44 11.80
C THR A 413 -7.18 3.11 12.97
N PRO A 414 -7.39 4.02 13.94
CA PRO A 414 -8.12 3.71 15.18
C PRO A 414 -9.59 3.36 14.94
N TRP A 415 -10.18 3.74 13.80
CA TRP A 415 -11.53 3.32 13.40
C TRP A 415 -11.64 1.85 13.00
N ASN A 416 -10.49 1.19 12.74
CA ASN A 416 -10.41 -0.25 12.47
C ASN A 416 -10.11 -1.08 13.72
N GLY A 417 -9.91 -0.44 14.86
CA GLY A 417 -9.63 -1.03 16.16
C GLY A 417 -8.60 -0.23 16.95
N SER A 418 -8.83 -0.04 18.21
CA SER A 418 -7.99 0.75 19.14
C SER A 418 -7.32 -0.09 20.22
N GLY A 419 -7.34 -1.43 20.11
CA GLY A 419 -6.72 -2.33 21.08
C GLY A 419 -5.23 -2.09 21.21
N GLN A 420 -4.78 -1.80 22.44
CA GLN A 420 -3.36 -1.62 22.72
C GLN A 420 -2.71 -3.01 22.87
N PRO A 421 -1.62 -3.31 22.13
CA PRO A 421 -0.92 -4.57 22.30
C PRO A 421 -0.17 -4.64 23.62
N SER A 422 0.15 -5.86 24.05
CA SER A 422 0.93 -6.13 25.26
C SER A 422 2.31 -5.48 25.21
N PRO A 423 2.92 -5.11 26.35
CA PRO A 423 4.31 -4.66 26.40
C PRO A 423 5.28 -5.70 25.86
N VAL A 424 6.45 -5.27 25.40
CA VAL A 424 7.47 -6.16 24.84
C VAL A 424 8.24 -6.83 25.97
N TYR A 425 8.30 -8.17 25.97
CA TYR A 425 9.26 -8.92 26.78
C TYR A 425 10.56 -9.08 25.98
N VAL A 426 11.64 -8.50 26.48
CA VAL A 426 12.95 -8.48 25.83
C VAL A 426 14.06 -8.80 26.81
N ALA A 427 15.00 -9.65 26.38
CA ALA A 427 16.25 -9.90 27.07
C ALA A 427 17.41 -9.33 26.25
N PRO A 428 18.23 -8.41 26.84
CA PRO A 428 19.45 -7.95 26.20
C PRO A 428 20.53 -9.04 26.27
N ILE A 429 21.27 -9.23 25.18
CA ILE A 429 22.40 -10.15 25.07
C ILE A 429 23.57 -9.36 24.50
N GLU A 430 24.66 -9.34 25.25
CA GLU A 430 25.87 -8.67 24.81
C GLU A 430 26.65 -9.52 23.82
N GLU A 431 27.00 -8.94 22.65
CA GLU A 431 27.79 -9.59 21.62
C GLU A 431 29.00 -8.69 21.26
N GLY A 432 30.14 -8.90 21.85
CA GLY A 432 31.33 -8.06 21.62
C GLY A 432 31.05 -6.56 21.89
N ASN A 433 31.19 -5.71 20.88
CA ASN A 433 30.83 -4.29 20.93
C ASN A 433 29.37 -3.99 20.57
N GLY A 434 28.58 -5.00 20.27
CA GLY A 434 27.17 -4.90 19.87
C GLY A 434 26.21 -5.32 20.98
N LEU A 435 24.92 -5.16 20.68
CA LEU A 435 23.80 -5.57 21.51
C LEU A 435 22.81 -6.40 20.67
N ALA A 436 22.49 -7.60 21.12
CA ALA A 436 21.36 -8.37 20.59
C ALA A 436 20.18 -8.24 21.56
N LEU A 437 18.98 -8.12 20.99
CA LEU A 437 17.72 -8.13 21.72
C LEU A 437 17.00 -9.42 21.40
N SER A 438 16.75 -10.27 22.40
CA SER A 438 15.97 -11.49 22.26
C SER A 438 14.53 -11.23 22.71
N PHE A 439 13.56 -11.61 21.90
CA PHE A 439 12.15 -11.32 22.10
C PHE A 439 11.31 -12.59 22.29
N LYS A 440 10.33 -12.52 23.19
CA LYS A 440 9.24 -13.50 23.19
C LYS A 440 8.28 -13.22 22.03
N PRO A 441 7.73 -14.27 21.37
CA PRO A 441 6.68 -14.08 20.37
C PRO A 441 5.48 -13.32 20.93
N ALA A 442 4.83 -12.51 20.10
CA ALA A 442 3.60 -11.78 20.43
C ALA A 442 2.57 -12.02 19.36
N SER A 443 1.36 -12.46 19.75
CA SER A 443 0.25 -12.72 18.84
C SER A 443 -0.66 -11.52 18.62
N ASP A 444 -0.56 -10.51 19.49
CA ASP A 444 -1.37 -9.27 19.48
C ASP A 444 -0.65 -8.09 18.82
N ALA A 445 0.53 -8.33 18.26
CA ALA A 445 1.34 -7.34 17.58
C ALA A 445 1.71 -7.79 16.17
N ARG A 446 1.70 -6.84 15.24
CA ARG A 446 2.21 -7.03 13.88
C ARG A 446 3.70 -6.73 13.81
N TRP A 447 4.12 -5.61 14.43
CA TRP A 447 5.47 -5.10 14.38
C TRP A 447 6.06 -4.86 15.77
N ARG A 448 7.38 -4.81 15.81
CA ARG A 448 8.16 -4.21 16.91
C ARG A 448 8.85 -2.97 16.39
N LEU A 449 8.64 -1.87 17.10
CA LEU A 449 9.33 -0.61 16.87
C LEU A 449 10.51 -0.53 17.84
N ILE A 450 11.72 -0.31 17.30
CA ILE A 450 12.94 -0.13 18.06
C ILE A 450 13.39 1.31 17.94
N GLN A 451 13.51 1.99 19.09
CA GLN A 451 14.08 3.34 19.20
C GLN A 451 15.34 3.26 20.06
N VAL A 452 16.36 4.01 19.71
CA VAL A 452 17.62 4.08 20.45
C VAL A 452 17.92 5.51 20.83
N LYS A 453 18.63 5.67 21.96
CA LYS A 453 19.12 6.95 22.43
C LYS A 453 20.64 6.91 22.49
N ASP A 454 21.24 7.89 21.86
CA ASP A 454 22.67 8.18 21.95
C ASP A 454 22.83 9.64 22.42
N GLY A 455 23.50 9.84 23.55
CA GLY A 455 23.53 11.12 24.24
C GLY A 455 22.11 11.60 24.62
N ASN A 456 21.71 12.77 24.12
CA ASN A 456 20.39 13.34 24.39
C ASN A 456 19.33 13.09 23.31
N ARG A 457 19.67 12.32 22.26
CA ARG A 457 18.80 12.18 21.08
C ARG A 457 18.24 10.77 20.94
N TRP A 458 16.91 10.66 20.92
CA TRP A 458 16.21 9.46 20.51
C TRP A 458 16.05 9.41 18.98
N THR A 459 16.26 8.24 18.40
CA THR A 459 16.01 7.97 16.98
C THR A 459 15.22 6.68 16.80
N THR A 460 14.29 6.66 15.86
CA THR A 460 13.63 5.42 15.43
C THR A 460 14.60 4.67 14.53
N LEU A 461 15.03 3.49 14.98
CA LEU A 461 16.03 2.69 14.30
C LEU A 461 15.38 1.76 13.28
N ARG A 462 14.33 1.03 13.69
CA ARG A 462 13.74 -0.02 12.87
C ARG A 462 12.29 -0.33 13.26
N LEU A 463 11.50 -0.68 12.25
CA LEU A 463 10.26 -1.44 12.36
C LEU A 463 10.55 -2.87 11.86
N MET A 464 10.26 -3.89 12.66
CA MET A 464 10.51 -5.29 12.33
C MET A 464 9.29 -6.16 12.62
N PRO A 465 9.09 -7.30 11.92
CA PRO A 465 8.00 -8.24 12.23
C PRO A 465 8.00 -8.69 13.68
N ALA A 466 6.85 -8.74 14.32
CA ALA A 466 6.73 -9.22 15.70
C ALA A 466 6.99 -10.74 15.83
N SER A 467 7.02 -11.46 14.71
CA SER A 467 7.41 -12.88 14.66
C SER A 467 8.93 -13.11 14.74
N GLU A 468 9.76 -12.11 14.43
CA GLU A 468 11.21 -12.25 14.57
C GLU A 468 11.61 -12.29 16.04
N SER A 469 12.45 -13.26 16.43
CA SER A 469 12.82 -13.50 17.83
C SER A 469 14.10 -12.79 18.28
N ILE A 470 14.89 -12.23 17.35
CA ILE A 470 16.16 -11.60 17.67
C ILE A 470 16.42 -10.40 16.76
N TYR A 471 17.01 -9.34 17.33
CA TYR A 471 17.52 -8.20 16.59
C TYR A 471 18.93 -7.86 17.06
N LYS A 472 19.90 -7.74 16.14
CA LYS A 472 21.30 -7.44 16.44
C LYS A 472 21.67 -6.01 16.04
N MET A 473 22.27 -5.29 16.95
CA MET A 473 22.83 -3.95 16.74
C MET A 473 24.35 -3.99 16.80
N PRO A 474 25.06 -3.35 15.88
CA PRO A 474 26.53 -3.36 15.87
C PRO A 474 27.14 -2.48 16.97
N LYS A 475 26.34 -1.63 17.61
CA LYS A 475 26.73 -0.72 18.69
C LYS A 475 25.82 -0.90 19.89
N ARG A 476 26.31 -0.50 21.07
CA ARG A 476 25.56 -0.46 22.32
C ARG A 476 25.06 0.98 22.55
N PRO A 477 23.80 1.31 22.32
CA PRO A 477 23.24 2.64 22.60
C PRO A 477 23.12 2.87 24.11
N ASP A 478 22.99 4.14 24.54
CA ASP A 478 22.81 4.48 25.96
C ASP A 478 21.46 3.95 26.49
N GLU A 479 20.42 4.05 25.70
CA GLU A 479 19.09 3.48 25.99
C GLU A 479 18.47 2.85 24.75
N VAL A 480 17.68 1.79 24.96
CA VAL A 480 16.86 1.15 23.92
C VAL A 480 15.41 1.11 24.39
N ALA A 481 14.51 1.59 23.56
CA ALA A 481 13.08 1.48 23.80
C ALA A 481 12.44 0.60 22.73
N ILE A 482 11.59 -0.33 23.16
CA ILE A 482 10.90 -1.24 22.28
C ILE A 482 9.39 -1.14 22.56
N ARG A 483 8.59 -1.05 21.48
CA ARG A 483 7.13 -1.09 21.53
C ARG A 483 6.59 -2.13 20.56
N HIS A 484 5.55 -2.84 20.93
CA HIS A 484 4.72 -3.53 19.96
C HIS A 484 3.84 -2.53 19.22
N VAL A 485 3.59 -2.80 17.95
CA VAL A 485 2.65 -2.06 17.09
C VAL A 485 1.58 -3.05 16.65
N SER A 486 0.31 -2.75 16.94
CA SER A 486 -0.82 -3.59 16.52
C SER A 486 -1.01 -3.56 15.01
N VAL A 487 -1.90 -4.40 14.49
CA VAL A 487 -2.34 -4.40 13.09
C VAL A 487 -3.03 -3.09 12.65
N THR A 488 -3.46 -2.25 13.59
CA THR A 488 -4.08 -0.93 13.34
C THR A 488 -3.13 0.23 13.68
N GLY A 489 -1.84 -0.05 13.90
CA GLY A 489 -0.84 0.96 14.18
C GLY A 489 -0.83 1.50 15.62
N VAL A 490 -1.60 0.91 16.56
CA VAL A 490 -1.59 1.31 17.97
C VAL A 490 -0.32 0.79 18.65
N LEU A 491 0.32 1.65 19.47
CA LEU A 491 1.55 1.32 20.17
C LEU A 491 1.28 0.76 21.57
N SER A 492 2.07 -0.23 21.99
CA SER A 492 2.10 -0.67 23.37
C SER A 492 2.74 0.36 24.30
N VAL A 493 2.61 0.16 25.61
CA VAL A 493 3.51 0.78 26.59
C VAL A 493 4.95 0.38 26.23
N PRO A 494 5.92 1.31 26.26
CA PRO A 494 7.31 1.01 25.93
C PRO A 494 7.99 0.18 27.03
N THR A 495 8.80 -0.78 26.60
CA THR A 495 9.86 -1.37 27.44
C THR A 495 11.15 -0.63 27.15
N ILE A 496 11.73 0.01 28.17
CA ILE A 496 12.95 0.81 28.02
C ILE A 496 14.07 0.17 28.85
N LEU A 497 15.21 -0.04 28.22
CA LEU A 497 16.43 -0.55 28.82
C LEU A 497 17.50 0.53 28.77
N LYS A 498 18.21 0.77 29.87
CA LYS A 498 19.31 1.71 29.97
C LYS A 498 20.60 0.97 30.27
N ARG A 499 21.69 1.34 29.59
CA ARG A 499 23.03 0.87 29.85
C ARG A 499 23.53 1.43 31.18
N GLN A 500 24.12 0.57 31.99
CA GLN A 500 24.71 0.92 33.31
C GLN A 500 26.04 1.62 33.16
#